data_0be2301f004711d840f65968e4bfa3ad
#
_entry.id   0be2301f004711d840f65968e4bfa3ad
#
_cell.length_a   1.000
_cell.length_b   1.000
_cell.length_c   1.000
_cell.angle_alpha   90.00
_cell.angle_beta   90.00
_cell.angle_gamma   90.00
#
_symmetry.space_group_name_H-M   'P 1'
#
loop_
_entity.id
_entity.type
_entity.pdbx_description
1 polymer ?
#
loop_
_entity_poly.entity_id
_entity_poly.type
_entity_poly.pdbx_seq_one_letter_code
_entity_poly.pdbx_strand_id
1 'polypeptide(L)'
;MQAKQILLKQISVFLENKSGRLAEVTKILGENDIDISALSIADTTDFGILRLIVNQPEKAENVLRENGFTVSCTSVIAIAVADKPGGLAAALEVLDKESIGIEYMYAFVGKTSNEALVILRVEDSDK
;
A
#
# COMPACT_ATOMS: atom_id res chain seq x y z
N MET A 1 20.24 -14.20 -0.27
CA MET A 1 19.00 -14.30 0.51
C MET A 1 17.81 -13.90 -0.36
N GLN A 2 16.80 -14.72 -0.34
CA GLN A 2 15.63 -14.44 -1.15
C GLN A 2 14.57 -13.72 -0.32
N ALA A 3 14.04 -12.66 -0.87
CA ALA A 3 12.93 -11.98 -0.26
C ALA A 3 11.65 -12.78 -0.50
N LYS A 4 10.83 -12.91 0.52
CA LYS A 4 9.51 -13.49 0.38
C LYS A 4 8.61 -12.49 -0.33
N GLN A 5 7.85 -12.99 -1.29
CA GLN A 5 6.91 -12.17 -2.04
C GLN A 5 5.50 -12.64 -1.75
N ILE A 6 4.62 -11.69 -1.50
CA ILE A 6 3.21 -11.95 -1.28
C ILE A 6 2.42 -10.98 -2.15
N LEU A 7 1.42 -11.51 -2.86
CA LEU A 7 0.50 -10.65 -3.59
C LEU A 7 -0.59 -10.16 -2.64
N LEU A 8 -0.81 -8.87 -2.65
CA LEU A 8 -1.83 -8.24 -1.81
C LEU A 8 -2.73 -7.38 -2.67
N LYS A 9 -3.94 -7.16 -2.18
CA LYS A 9 -4.85 -6.19 -2.77
C LYS A 9 -4.66 -4.86 -2.08
N GLN A 10 -4.43 -3.83 -2.86
CA GLN A 10 -4.29 -2.47 -2.37
C GLN A 10 -5.55 -1.70 -2.71
N ILE A 11 -6.07 -0.99 -1.74
CA ILE A 11 -7.21 -0.09 -1.96
C ILE A 11 -6.65 1.30 -2.24
N SER A 12 -7.08 1.88 -3.33
CA SER A 12 -6.71 3.26 -3.67
C SER A 12 -7.95 4.12 -3.57
N VAL A 13 -7.89 5.16 -2.74
CA VAL A 13 -9.02 6.06 -2.51
C VAL A 13 -8.67 7.43 -3.05
N PHE A 14 -9.52 7.95 -3.90
CA PHE A 14 -9.37 9.31 -4.43
C PHE A 14 -9.87 10.29 -3.39
N LEU A 15 -9.00 11.19 -2.95
CA LEU A 15 -9.37 12.20 -1.97
C LEU A 15 -9.31 13.57 -2.62
N GLU A 16 -10.39 14.35 -2.48
CA GLU A 16 -10.34 15.75 -2.79
C GLU A 16 -9.42 16.42 -1.77
N ASN A 17 -8.70 17.44 -2.23
CA ASN A 17 -7.76 18.14 -1.35
C ASN A 17 -8.53 19.08 -0.41
N LYS A 18 -9.28 18.47 0.50
CA LYS A 18 -10.07 19.18 1.49
C LYS A 18 -9.69 18.70 2.88
N SER A 19 -9.74 19.63 3.81
CA SER A 19 -9.50 19.32 5.21
C SER A 19 -10.45 18.24 5.71
N GLY A 20 -9.93 17.28 6.45
CA GLY A 20 -10.74 16.26 7.09
C GLY A 20 -11.05 15.01 6.27
N ARG A 21 -10.71 15.00 4.98
CA ARG A 21 -11.01 13.84 4.15
C ARG A 21 -10.27 12.59 4.61
N LEU A 22 -8.99 12.72 4.93
CA LEU A 22 -8.21 11.59 5.40
C LEU A 22 -8.74 11.06 6.73
N ALA A 23 -9.07 11.96 7.65
CA ALA A 23 -9.65 11.56 8.93
C ALA A 23 -10.97 10.83 8.73
N GLU A 24 -11.77 11.27 7.78
CA GLU A 24 -13.06 10.65 7.49
C GLU A 24 -12.89 9.22 7.01
N VAL A 25 -11.95 8.97 6.10
CA VAL A 25 -11.70 7.62 5.59
C VAL A 25 -11.25 6.70 6.72
N THR A 26 -10.30 7.14 7.52
CA THR A 26 -9.78 6.30 8.59
C THR A 26 -10.83 6.04 9.66
N LYS A 27 -11.69 7.01 9.93
CA LYS A 27 -12.79 6.82 10.87
C LYS A 27 -13.78 5.77 10.38
N ILE A 28 -14.16 5.85 9.10
CA ILE A 28 -15.10 4.89 8.51
C ILE A 28 -14.54 3.48 8.62
N LEU A 29 -13.26 3.30 8.29
CA LEU A 29 -12.64 1.99 8.36
C LEU A 29 -12.60 1.47 9.80
N GLY A 30 -12.25 2.34 10.75
CA GLY A 30 -12.22 1.95 12.15
C GLY A 30 -13.58 1.56 12.69
N GLU A 31 -14.63 2.27 12.29
CA GLU A 31 -15.99 1.98 12.72
C GLU A 31 -16.50 0.65 12.16
N ASN A 32 -15.88 0.15 11.12
CA ASN A 32 -16.25 -1.12 10.51
C ASN A 32 -15.26 -2.23 10.83
N ASP A 33 -14.44 -2.03 11.86
CA ASP A 33 -13.45 -3.01 12.33
C ASP A 33 -12.45 -3.43 11.26
N ILE A 34 -12.08 -2.49 10.42
CA ILE A 34 -11.07 -2.73 9.39
C ILE A 34 -9.76 -2.13 9.84
N ASP A 35 -8.74 -2.98 9.93
CA ASP A 35 -7.44 -2.58 10.40
C ASP A 35 -6.53 -2.19 9.24
N ILE A 36 -5.78 -1.12 9.40
CA ILE A 36 -4.87 -0.62 8.38
C ILE A 36 -3.47 -1.10 8.68
N SER A 37 -2.89 -1.87 7.76
CA SER A 37 -1.53 -2.40 7.92
C SER A 37 -0.49 -1.47 7.32
N ALA A 38 -0.85 -0.76 6.25
CA ALA A 38 0.07 0.15 5.59
C ALA A 38 -0.73 1.22 4.87
N LEU A 39 -0.14 2.39 4.73
CA LEU A 39 -0.79 3.47 4.00
C LEU A 39 0.25 4.41 3.41
N SER A 40 -0.12 5.06 2.32
CA SER A 40 0.68 6.14 1.75
C SER A 40 -0.26 7.11 1.05
N ILE A 41 0.18 8.34 0.93
CA ILE A 41 -0.58 9.38 0.22
C ILE A 41 0.31 9.94 -0.87
N ALA A 42 -0.22 9.97 -2.08
CA ALA A 42 0.43 10.66 -3.19
C ALA A 42 -0.42 11.88 -3.51
N ASP A 43 0.16 13.04 -3.35
CA ASP A 43 -0.54 14.31 -3.44
C ASP A 43 -0.27 15.02 -4.76
N THR A 44 -1.33 15.58 -5.33
CA THR A 44 -1.20 16.56 -6.40
C THR A 44 -1.82 17.87 -5.90
N THR A 45 -1.90 18.88 -6.77
CA THR A 45 -2.45 20.17 -6.37
C THR A 45 -3.92 20.07 -5.94
N ASP A 46 -4.71 19.28 -6.66
CA ASP A 46 -6.16 19.25 -6.45
C ASP A 46 -6.66 17.99 -5.76
N PHE A 47 -5.90 16.89 -5.81
CA PHE A 47 -6.31 15.63 -5.22
C PHE A 47 -5.17 14.94 -4.53
N GLY A 48 -5.53 13.95 -3.70
CA GLY A 48 -4.59 12.97 -3.22
C GLY A 48 -5.08 11.58 -3.57
N ILE A 49 -4.15 10.65 -3.65
CA ILE A 49 -4.48 9.24 -3.74
C ILE A 49 -4.00 8.58 -2.47
N LEU A 50 -4.93 8.05 -1.69
CA LEU A 50 -4.60 7.33 -0.47
C LEU A 50 -4.52 5.85 -0.82
N ARG A 51 -3.37 5.25 -0.59
CA ARG A 51 -3.17 3.83 -0.83
C ARG A 51 -3.16 3.11 0.51
N LEU A 52 -3.95 2.05 0.59
CA LEU A 52 -4.16 1.34 1.85
C LEU A 52 -3.99 -0.16 1.66
N ILE A 53 -3.32 -0.77 2.62
CA ILE A 53 -3.36 -2.22 2.79
C ILE A 53 -4.14 -2.48 4.08
N VAL A 54 -5.22 -3.22 3.96
CA VAL A 54 -6.12 -3.49 5.08
C VAL A 54 -6.37 -4.99 5.20
N ASN A 55 -6.87 -5.41 6.35
CA ASN A 55 -7.12 -6.82 6.60
C ASN A 55 -8.36 -7.37 5.89
N GLN A 56 -9.25 -6.49 5.45
CA GLN A 56 -10.48 -6.89 4.75
C GLN A 56 -10.70 -5.98 3.54
N PRO A 57 -9.92 -6.18 2.46
CA PRO A 57 -9.96 -5.21 1.34
C PRO A 57 -11.32 -5.11 0.66
N GLU A 58 -12.04 -6.22 0.51
CA GLU A 58 -13.32 -6.17 -0.17
C GLU A 58 -14.36 -5.42 0.64
N LYS A 59 -14.36 -5.65 1.95
CA LYS A 59 -15.27 -4.93 2.84
C LYS A 59 -14.94 -3.44 2.85
N ALA A 60 -13.64 -3.11 2.90
CA ALA A 60 -13.20 -1.73 2.88
C ALA A 60 -13.66 -1.01 1.62
N GLU A 61 -13.49 -1.66 0.49
CA GLU A 61 -13.91 -1.10 -0.78
C GLU A 61 -15.41 -0.79 -0.79
N ASN A 62 -16.22 -1.74 -0.33
CA ASN A 62 -17.66 -1.57 -0.31
C ASN A 62 -18.10 -0.47 0.65
N VAL A 63 -17.53 -0.46 1.85
CA VAL A 63 -17.89 0.52 2.87
C VAL A 63 -17.53 1.93 2.41
N LEU A 64 -16.37 2.11 1.80
CA LEU A 64 -15.96 3.43 1.34
C LEU A 64 -16.80 3.90 0.18
N ARG A 65 -17.16 2.99 -0.74
CA ARG A 65 -18.04 3.36 -1.85
C ARG A 65 -19.42 3.77 -1.35
N GLU A 66 -19.94 3.07 -0.35
CA GLU A 66 -21.23 3.41 0.24
C GLU A 66 -21.22 4.78 0.88
N ASN A 67 -20.06 5.24 1.29
CA ASN A 67 -19.91 6.56 1.90
C ASN A 67 -19.47 7.63 0.89
N GLY A 68 -19.58 7.34 -0.39
CA GLY A 68 -19.38 8.33 -1.44
C GLY A 68 -17.96 8.50 -1.94
N PHE A 69 -17.05 7.63 -1.54
CA PHE A 69 -15.66 7.72 -2.00
C PHE A 69 -15.45 6.96 -3.30
N THR A 70 -14.56 7.47 -4.12
CA THR A 70 -14.14 6.78 -5.33
C THR A 70 -12.97 5.89 -4.99
N VAL A 71 -13.13 4.59 -5.21
CA VAL A 71 -12.17 3.58 -4.75
C VAL A 71 -11.85 2.62 -5.89
N SER A 72 -10.61 2.23 -5.99
CA SER A 72 -10.21 1.16 -6.89
C SER A 72 -9.33 0.16 -6.14
N CYS A 73 -9.22 -1.04 -6.69
CA CYS A 73 -8.45 -2.10 -6.10
C CYS A 73 -7.35 -2.53 -7.08
N THR A 74 -6.14 -2.66 -6.59
CA THR A 74 -4.98 -2.96 -7.42
C THR A 74 -4.16 -4.04 -6.74
N SER A 75 -3.58 -4.94 -7.53
CA SER A 75 -2.65 -5.93 -6.99
C SER A 75 -1.27 -5.32 -6.82
N VAL A 76 -0.68 -5.53 -5.66
CA VAL A 76 0.68 -5.07 -5.36
C VAL A 76 1.45 -6.22 -4.75
N ILE A 77 2.76 -6.08 -4.69
CA ILE A 77 3.65 -7.08 -4.12
C ILE A 77 4.17 -6.58 -2.79
N ALA A 78 4.10 -7.43 -1.77
CA ALA A 78 4.75 -7.16 -0.50
C ALA A 78 5.98 -8.04 -0.40
N ILE A 79 7.11 -7.45 -0.04
CA ILE A 79 8.34 -8.20 0.16
C ILE A 79 8.88 -7.93 1.56
N ALA A 80 9.48 -8.96 2.15
CA ALA A 80 10.17 -8.83 3.42
C ALA A 80 11.64 -8.56 3.15
N VAL A 81 12.17 -7.48 3.70
CA VAL A 81 13.58 -7.15 3.56
C VAL A 81 14.23 -7.13 4.95
N ALA A 82 15.52 -7.38 4.99
CA ALA A 82 16.24 -7.31 6.26
C ALA A 82 16.19 -5.87 6.79
N ASP A 83 15.80 -5.71 8.05
CA ASP A 83 15.69 -4.39 8.66
C ASP A 83 17.06 -3.96 9.16
N LYS A 84 17.92 -3.62 8.23
CA LYS A 84 19.28 -3.19 8.51
C LYS A 84 19.79 -2.38 7.31
N PRO A 85 20.86 -1.63 7.49
CA PRO A 85 21.43 -0.89 6.35
C PRO A 85 21.73 -1.83 5.19
N GLY A 86 21.29 -1.45 4.00
CA GLY A 86 21.49 -2.25 2.79
C GLY A 86 20.45 -3.31 2.53
N GLY A 87 19.54 -3.58 3.47
CA GLY A 87 18.52 -4.61 3.27
C GLY A 87 17.61 -4.30 2.09
N LEU A 88 17.13 -3.07 2.01
CA LEU A 88 16.27 -2.66 0.90
C LEU A 88 17.07 -2.64 -0.41
N ALA A 89 18.30 -2.17 -0.36
CA ALA A 89 19.14 -2.13 -1.57
C ALA A 89 19.31 -3.52 -2.17
N ALA A 90 19.53 -4.53 -1.33
CA ALA A 90 19.68 -5.90 -1.81
C ALA A 90 18.42 -6.39 -2.55
N ALA A 91 17.25 -6.09 -1.99
CA ALA A 91 16.01 -6.48 -2.63
C ALA A 91 15.79 -5.77 -3.96
N LEU A 92 16.08 -4.47 -4.01
CA LEU A 92 15.91 -3.69 -5.23
C LEU A 92 16.88 -4.10 -6.33
N GLU A 93 18.08 -4.56 -5.95
CA GLU A 93 19.04 -5.07 -6.94
C GLU A 93 18.49 -6.27 -7.70
N VAL A 94 17.74 -7.13 -7.03
CA VAL A 94 17.13 -8.29 -7.69
C VAL A 94 16.16 -7.81 -8.77
N LEU A 95 15.34 -6.82 -8.46
CA LEU A 95 14.40 -6.29 -9.44
C LEU A 95 15.10 -5.60 -10.59
N ASP A 96 16.19 -4.90 -10.30
CA ASP A 96 16.97 -4.21 -11.32
C ASP A 96 17.58 -5.19 -12.30
N LYS A 97 18.09 -6.32 -11.81
CA LYS A 97 18.65 -7.36 -12.66
C LYS A 97 17.63 -7.94 -13.61
N GLU A 98 16.38 -7.97 -13.21
CA GLU A 98 15.29 -8.45 -14.06
C GLU A 98 14.68 -7.34 -14.90
N SER A 99 15.23 -6.16 -14.85
CA SER A 99 14.73 -4.98 -15.56
C SER A 99 13.28 -4.65 -15.24
N ILE A 100 12.91 -4.85 -13.98
CA ILE A 100 11.55 -4.55 -13.51
C ILE A 100 11.54 -3.14 -12.93
N GLY A 101 10.74 -2.26 -13.54
CA GLY A 101 10.58 -0.91 -13.04
C GLY A 101 9.58 -0.84 -11.89
N ILE A 102 9.83 0.05 -10.97
CA ILE A 102 8.96 0.24 -9.81
C ILE A 102 8.20 1.53 -10.01
N GLU A 103 6.86 1.45 -10.00
CA GLU A 103 6.02 2.65 -10.15
C GLU A 103 5.95 3.43 -8.85
N TYR A 104 5.84 2.72 -7.73
CA TYR A 104 5.90 3.33 -6.41
C TYR A 104 6.14 2.25 -5.35
N MET A 105 6.52 2.67 -4.17
CA MET A 105 6.71 1.75 -3.05
C MET A 105 6.49 2.47 -1.73
N TYR A 106 6.13 1.71 -0.72
CA TYR A 106 6.00 2.22 0.64
C TYR A 106 6.10 1.05 1.62
N ALA A 107 6.21 1.36 2.89
CA ALA A 107 6.47 0.36 3.92
C ALA A 107 5.25 0.14 4.82
N PHE A 108 5.19 -1.02 5.45
CA PHE A 108 4.17 -1.29 6.46
C PHE A 108 4.42 -0.43 7.70
N VAL A 109 3.32 -0.09 8.38
CA VAL A 109 3.40 0.70 9.60
C VAL A 109 4.01 -0.07 10.75
N GLY A 110 3.68 -1.34 10.88
CA GLY A 110 4.17 -2.16 11.97
C GLY A 110 5.55 -2.70 11.71
N LYS A 111 6.16 -3.26 12.76
CA LYS A 111 7.46 -3.92 12.67
C LYS A 111 7.35 -5.36 13.05
N THR A 112 8.03 -6.22 12.31
CA THR A 112 8.36 -7.54 12.78
C THR A 112 9.82 -7.51 13.25
N SER A 113 10.25 -8.54 13.96
CA SER A 113 11.49 -8.45 14.73
C SER A 113 12.73 -8.04 13.93
N ASN A 114 12.99 -8.68 12.79
CA ASN A 114 14.23 -8.42 12.05
C ASN A 114 13.97 -8.07 10.60
N GLU A 115 12.72 -7.92 10.23
CA GLU A 115 12.35 -7.69 8.83
C GLU A 115 11.42 -6.49 8.72
N ALA A 116 11.56 -5.77 7.63
CA ALA A 116 10.62 -4.74 7.25
C ALA A 116 9.83 -5.22 6.05
N LEU A 117 8.55 -4.92 6.02
CA LEU A 117 7.71 -5.27 4.88
C LEU A 117 7.54 -4.04 4.00
N VAL A 118 7.80 -4.22 2.72
CA VAL A 118 7.75 -3.14 1.74
C VAL A 118 6.77 -3.52 0.66
N ILE A 119 5.93 -2.57 0.27
CA ILE A 119 4.91 -2.77 -0.75
C ILE A 119 5.40 -2.12 -2.02
N LEU A 120 5.33 -2.87 -3.13
CA LEU A 120 5.79 -2.40 -4.43
C LEU A 120 4.69 -2.54 -5.47
N ARG A 121 4.52 -1.50 -6.26
CA ARG A 121 3.75 -1.59 -7.50
C ARG A 121 4.74 -1.60 -8.64
N VAL A 122 4.80 -2.69 -9.37
CA VAL A 122 5.74 -2.85 -10.47
C VAL A 122 5.03 -2.68 -11.80
N GLU A 123 5.81 -2.39 -12.84
CA GLU A 123 5.26 -2.08 -14.15
C GLU A 123 4.44 -3.23 -14.72
N ASP A 124 4.84 -4.45 -14.44
CA ASP A 124 4.17 -5.63 -14.97
C ASP A 124 3.90 -6.59 -13.82
N SER A 125 2.86 -6.27 -13.06
CA SER A 125 2.54 -7.00 -11.84
C SER A 125 2.01 -8.41 -12.10
N ASP A 126 1.73 -8.75 -13.36
CA ASP A 126 1.24 -10.07 -13.71
C ASP A 126 2.37 -11.09 -13.83
N LYS A 127 3.59 -10.67 -13.73
CA LYS A 127 4.74 -11.57 -13.81
C LYS A 127 5.24 -12.02 -12.47
#